data_797828bfd65fe2239616f1fb8f09736b
#
_entry.id   797828bfd65fe2239616f1fb8f09736b
#
_cell.length_a   1.000
_cell.length_b   1.000
_cell.length_c   1.000
_cell.angle_alpha   90.00
_cell.angle_beta   90.00
_cell.angle_gamma   90.00
#
_symmetry.space_group_name_H-M   'P 1'
#
loop_
_entity.id
_entity.type
_entity.pdbx_description
1 polymer ?
#
loop_
_entity_poly.entity_id
_entity_poly.type
_entity_poly.pdbx_seq_one_letter_code
_entity_poly.pdbx_strand_id
1 'polypeptide(L)'
;MKHASKWGGLGERLVNLQDGESIVLECDGDAAEEAHKIRNGLNGIAACILIRRSVTVVGGKIVIKRLGVWRPPVLRHANLKRGV
;
A
#
# COMPACT_ATOMS: atom_id res chain seq x y z
N MET A 1 10.65 3.08 -23.17
CA MET A 1 10.68 2.95 -22.50
C MET A 1 10.66 3.04 -21.73
N LYS A 2 10.83 2.98 -21.45
CA LYS A 2 10.94 2.87 -20.72
C LYS A 2 10.88 2.59 -19.81
N HIS A 3 10.73 2.87 -19.56
CA HIS A 3 10.86 2.24 -18.52
C HIS A 3 9.84 2.05 -17.62
N ALA A 4 8.85 1.48 -17.94
CA ALA A 4 7.87 1.06 -17.00
C ALA A 4 8.54 0.19 -15.98
N SER A 5 8.35 0.49 -14.75
CA SER A 5 8.74 -0.36 -13.67
C SER A 5 8.02 -1.69 -13.83
N LYS A 6 8.63 -2.78 -13.45
CA LYS A 6 7.94 -4.07 -13.53
C LYS A 6 6.75 -4.14 -12.59
N TRP A 7 6.65 -3.18 -11.69
CA TRP A 7 5.51 -3.08 -10.79
C TRP A 7 4.54 -1.99 -11.21
N GLY A 8 4.56 -1.60 -12.49
CA GLY A 8 3.66 -0.60 -13.00
C GLY A 8 2.21 -0.99 -12.77
N GLY A 9 1.39 -0.03 -12.38
CA GLY A 9 -0.02 -0.29 -12.10
C GLY A 9 -0.29 -0.88 -10.74
N LEU A 10 0.73 -1.12 -9.92
CA LEU A 10 0.54 -1.73 -8.62
C LEU A 10 -0.29 -0.84 -7.70
N GLY A 11 -0.07 0.47 -7.73
CA GLY A 11 -0.86 1.39 -6.93
C GLY A 11 -2.32 1.32 -7.27
N GLU A 12 -2.64 1.24 -8.55
CA GLU A 12 -4.02 1.14 -8.99
C GLU A 12 -4.64 -0.18 -8.54
N ARG A 13 -3.88 -1.26 -8.60
CA ARG A 13 -4.36 -2.54 -8.11
C ARG A 13 -4.66 -2.47 -6.61
N LEU A 14 -3.81 -1.79 -5.85
CA LEU A 14 -4.02 -1.64 -4.42
C LEU A 14 -5.29 -0.85 -4.12
N VAL A 15 -5.52 0.22 -4.87
CA VAL A 15 -6.72 1.03 -4.69
C VAL A 15 -7.97 0.20 -4.94
N ASN A 16 -7.91 -0.74 -5.88
CA ASN A 16 -9.06 -1.55 -6.24
C ASN A 16 -9.28 -2.75 -5.33
N LEU A 17 -8.34 -3.03 -4.42
CA LEU A 17 -8.54 -4.10 -3.45
C LEU A 17 -9.57 -3.69 -2.42
N GLN A 18 -10.21 -4.69 -1.85
CA GLN A 18 -11.03 -4.48 -0.67
C GLN A 18 -10.19 -4.76 0.58
N ASP A 19 -10.63 -4.23 1.70
CA ASP A 19 -9.91 -4.45 2.95
C ASP A 19 -9.83 -5.94 3.23
N GLY A 20 -8.64 -6.39 3.56
CA GLY A 20 -8.38 -7.80 3.81
C GLY A 20 -7.87 -8.57 2.60
N GLU A 21 -7.99 -8.00 1.41
CA GLU A 21 -7.48 -8.65 0.20
C GLU A 21 -6.00 -8.40 0.02
N SER A 22 -5.36 -9.28 -0.73
CA SER A 22 -3.91 -9.22 -0.93
C SER A 22 -3.56 -9.34 -2.40
N ILE A 23 -2.41 -8.77 -2.75
CA ILE A 23 -1.76 -8.96 -4.03
C ILE A 23 -0.51 -9.78 -3.77
N VAL A 24 -0.31 -10.84 -4.54
CA VAL A 24 0.88 -11.67 -4.42
C VAL A 24 1.73 -11.48 -5.67
N LEU A 25 2.97 -11.08 -5.48
CA LEU A 25 3.91 -10.85 -6.56
C LEU A 25 5.05 -11.84 -6.46
N GLU A 26 5.43 -12.43 -7.58
CA GLU A 26 6.59 -13.30 -7.61
C GLU A 26 7.81 -12.48 -7.94
N CYS A 27 8.90 -12.78 -7.29
CA CYS A 27 10.12 -12.01 -7.43
C CYS A 27 11.28 -12.93 -7.76
N ASP A 28 12.01 -12.62 -8.83
CA ASP A 28 13.13 -13.44 -9.26
C ASP A 28 14.43 -13.09 -8.57
N GLY A 29 14.50 -11.93 -7.96
CA GLY A 29 15.72 -11.46 -7.34
C GLY A 29 15.59 -11.38 -5.83
N ASP A 30 16.16 -10.32 -5.28
CA ASP A 30 16.11 -10.09 -3.85
C ASP A 30 14.73 -9.54 -3.48
N ALA A 31 13.90 -10.41 -2.95
CA ALA A 31 12.52 -10.03 -2.63
C ALA A 31 12.47 -8.94 -1.55
N ALA A 32 13.40 -8.96 -0.61
CA ALA A 32 13.43 -7.93 0.43
C ALA A 32 13.72 -6.56 -0.17
N GLU A 33 14.65 -6.48 -1.10
CA GLU A 33 14.97 -5.24 -1.76
C GLU A 33 13.80 -4.75 -2.61
N GLU A 34 13.18 -5.66 -3.35
CA GLU A 34 12.03 -5.29 -4.16
C GLU A 34 10.86 -4.82 -3.30
N ALA A 35 10.66 -5.47 -2.16
CA ALA A 35 9.61 -5.05 -1.25
C ALA A 35 9.86 -3.62 -0.74
N HIS A 36 11.11 -3.30 -0.46
CA HIS A 36 11.48 -1.95 -0.02
C HIS A 36 11.17 -0.93 -1.12
N LYS A 37 11.51 -1.24 -2.35
CA LYS A 37 11.21 -0.36 -3.47
C LYS A 37 9.71 -0.18 -3.65
N ILE A 38 8.95 -1.24 -3.47
CA ILE A 38 7.51 -1.18 -3.59
C ILE A 38 6.93 -0.28 -2.50
N ARG A 39 7.38 -0.42 -1.27
CA ARG A 39 6.91 0.44 -0.18
C ARG A 39 7.14 1.91 -0.51
N ASN A 40 8.36 2.22 -0.97
CA ASN A 40 8.68 3.61 -1.31
C ASN A 40 7.88 4.11 -2.49
N GLY A 41 7.68 3.26 -3.49
CA GLY A 41 6.90 3.64 -4.66
C GLY A 41 5.45 3.92 -4.32
N LEU A 42 4.85 3.08 -3.49
CA LEU A 42 3.46 3.27 -3.10
C LEU A 42 3.29 4.54 -2.24
N ASN A 43 4.27 4.84 -1.42
CA ASN A 43 4.22 6.07 -0.61
C ASN A 43 4.25 7.33 -1.49
N GLY A 44 4.76 7.21 -2.70
CA GLY A 44 4.80 8.33 -3.63
C GLY A 44 3.53 8.50 -4.44
N ILE A 45 2.55 7.62 -4.29
CA ILE A 45 1.31 7.66 -5.06
C ILE A 45 0.22 8.23 -4.17
N ALA A 46 -0.30 9.39 -4.54
CA ALA A 46 -1.27 10.10 -3.70
C ALA A 46 -2.46 9.24 -3.33
N ALA A 47 -2.96 8.46 -4.27
CA ALA A 47 -4.14 7.63 -4.01
C ALA A 47 -3.86 6.52 -3.00
N CYS A 48 -2.59 6.18 -2.76
CA CYS A 48 -2.23 5.08 -1.87
C CYS A 48 -1.78 5.53 -0.49
N ILE A 49 -1.53 6.82 -0.32
CA ILE A 49 -0.98 7.32 0.95
C ILE A 49 -1.86 6.99 2.13
N LEU A 50 -3.17 7.08 1.96
CA LEU A 50 -4.10 6.84 3.05
C LEU A 50 -4.53 5.39 3.17
N ILE A 51 -4.04 4.52 2.28
CA ILE A 51 -4.38 3.10 2.36
C ILE A 51 -3.39 2.40 3.28
N ARG A 52 -3.90 1.86 4.36
CA ARG A 52 -3.08 1.07 5.28
C ARG A 52 -2.82 -0.28 4.63
N ARG A 53 -1.58 -0.67 4.63
CA ARG A 53 -1.17 -1.90 3.95
C ARG A 53 0.01 -2.52 4.65
N SER A 54 0.19 -3.82 4.47
CA SER A 54 1.41 -4.49 4.87
C SER A 54 2.09 -5.04 3.63
N VAL A 55 3.41 -4.97 3.62
CA VAL A 55 4.21 -5.53 2.55
C VAL A 55 5.17 -6.51 3.21
N THR A 56 4.99 -7.79 2.90
CA THR A 56 5.79 -8.83 3.53
C THR A 56 6.42 -9.70 2.46
N VAL A 57 7.49 -10.38 2.84
CA VAL A 57 8.19 -11.30 1.96
C VAL A 57 8.00 -12.70 2.50
N VAL A 58 7.49 -13.59 1.65
CA VAL A 58 7.23 -14.96 2.03
C VAL A 58 7.73 -15.86 0.91
N GLY A 59 8.83 -16.57 1.16
CA GLY A 59 9.32 -17.58 0.22
C GLY A 59 9.59 -17.05 -1.17
N GLY A 60 10.24 -15.89 -1.29
CA GLY A 60 10.54 -15.31 -2.58
C GLY A 60 9.39 -14.59 -3.23
N LYS A 61 8.28 -14.48 -2.54
CA LYS A 61 7.12 -13.74 -3.01
C LYS A 61 6.89 -12.54 -2.13
N ILE A 62 6.29 -11.51 -2.71
CA ILE A 62 5.96 -10.31 -1.97
C ILE A 62 4.45 -10.25 -1.86
N VAL A 63 3.96 -10.11 -0.64
CA VAL A 63 2.53 -10.09 -0.38
C VAL A 63 2.17 -8.70 0.13
N ILE A 64 1.26 -8.04 -0.58
CA ILE A 64 0.78 -6.72 -0.21
C ILE A 64 -0.67 -6.88 0.20
N LYS A 65 -0.95 -6.67 1.48
CA LYS A 65 -2.29 -6.82 1.99
C LYS A 65 -2.86 -5.44 2.32
N ARG A 66 -4.07 -5.18 1.85
CA ARG A 66 -4.77 -3.95 2.21
C ARG A 66 -5.46 -4.14 3.54
N LEU A 67 -5.12 -3.30 4.51
CA LEU A 67 -5.62 -3.42 5.87
C LEU A 67 -6.82 -2.52 6.12
N GLY A 68 -6.88 -1.39 5.44
CA GLY A 68 -7.95 -0.44 5.65
C GLY A 68 -7.52 0.92 5.12
N VAL A 69 -8.25 1.95 5.51
CA VAL A 69 -7.97 3.30 5.07
C VAL A 69 -7.83 4.17 6.31
N TRP A 70 -6.79 5.00 6.32
CA TRP A 70 -6.61 5.96 7.39
C TRP A 70 -7.72 6.99 7.35
N ARG A 71 -8.28 7.28 8.49
CA ARG A 71 -9.25 8.34 8.62
C ARG A 71 -8.67 9.43 9.49
N PRO A 72 -8.75 10.68 9.07
CA PRO A 72 -8.16 11.76 9.87
C PRO A 72 -8.85 11.86 11.21
N PRO A 73 -8.14 11.65 12.29
CA PRO A 73 -8.76 11.75 13.62
C PRO A 73 -9.19 13.16 13.95
N VAL A 74 -8.60 14.13 13.29
CA VAL A 74 -8.94 15.51 13.57
C VAL A 74 -10.41 15.81 13.30
N LEU A 75 -11.01 15.12 12.37
CA LEU A 75 -12.44 15.30 12.10
C LEU A 75 -13.29 14.89 13.29
N ARG A 76 -12.90 13.80 13.90
CA ARG A 76 -13.62 13.31 15.05
C ARG A 76 -13.46 14.23 16.24
N HIS A 77 -12.27 14.73 16.43
CA HIS A 77 -12.02 15.63 17.54
C HIS A 77 -12.79 16.92 17.39
N ALA A 78 -12.86 17.43 16.20
CA ALA A 78 -13.64 18.64 15.98
C ALA A 78 -15.07 18.45 16.39
N ASN A 79 -15.59 17.27 16.18
CA ASN A 79 -16.96 17.00 16.57
C ASN A 79 -17.13 16.90 18.05
N LEU A 80 -16.16 16.41 18.68
CA LEU A 80 -16.27 16.19 20.10
C LEU A 80 -16.21 17.46 20.88
N LYS A 81 -15.71 18.30 20.45
CA LYS A 81 -15.49 19.33 21.16
C LYS A 81 -16.34 20.29 21.25
N ARG A 82 -16.58 19.76 21.21
CA ARG A 82 -17.16 20.14 21.46
C ARG A 82 -17.77 20.27 22.10
N GLY A 83 -17.58 19.91 22.04
CA GLY A 83 -17.98 19.66 22.73
C GLY A 83 -18.06 19.95 23.41
N VAL A 84 -18.01 20.13 23.46
CA VAL A 84 -18.03 20.08 23.86
C VAL A 84 -18.37 20.22 24.02
#